data_533e03f5505e598d6e1812188c531088
#
_entry.id   533e03f5505e598d6e1812188c531088
#
_cell.length_a   1.000
_cell.length_b   1.000
_cell.length_c   1.000
_cell.angle_alpha   90.00
_cell.angle_beta   90.00
_cell.angle_gamma   90.00
#
_symmetry.space_group_name_H-M   'P 1'
#
loop_
_entity.id
_entity.type
_entity.pdbx_description
1 polymer ?
#
loop_
_entity_poly.entity_id
_entity_poly.type
_entity_poly.pdbx_seq_one_letter_code
_entity_poly.pdbx_strand_id
1 'polypeptide(L)'
;SFHQSRLSFLRSFLSEFKDWDYERDLFDLDEKGYGTAVYSFKKKDRVYSLVCFANKIDDNERSDRVIATKWDAAFTLHDGVPSKKDIERLRNEVPKQEVGRLSYKELTLSRANKSVRVFDHVVENLSKGIQPDLNLIEKVGYLYRTTAVYGSGKFGLADRFRIKNREEINGPFRLEMMLVYLVRQFTFDQVNHVAKNKNPKFAIKLDPKICKNLGIGNSTGLGMAPFIVNHPTLLNNWICCRETALKKIRELKNV
;
A
#
# COMPACT_ATOMS: atom_id res chain seq x y z
N SER A 1 -12.73 -15.00 5.78
CA SER A 1 -11.41 -15.48 5.32
C SER A 1 -10.62 -14.36 4.66
N PHE A 2 -9.33 -14.52 4.50
CA PHE A 2 -8.43 -13.55 3.86
C PHE A 2 -8.88 -13.22 2.42
N HIS A 3 -9.39 -14.21 1.71
CA HIS A 3 -9.96 -14.05 0.37
C HIS A 3 -11.21 -13.15 0.36
N GLN A 4 -12.12 -13.33 1.30
CA GLN A 4 -13.32 -12.48 1.43
C GLN A 4 -12.94 -11.03 1.76
N SER A 5 -11.94 -10.81 2.60
CA SER A 5 -11.44 -9.47 2.91
C SER A 5 -10.88 -8.76 1.68
N ARG A 6 -10.16 -9.47 0.80
CA ARG A 6 -9.64 -8.93 -0.45
C ARG A 6 -10.74 -8.56 -1.44
N LEU A 7 -11.74 -9.42 -1.59
CA LEU A 7 -12.90 -9.13 -2.46
C LEU A 7 -13.70 -7.94 -1.94
N SER A 8 -13.91 -7.84 -0.63
CA SER A 8 -14.58 -6.71 -0.01
C SER A 8 -13.81 -5.41 -0.22
N PHE A 9 -12.48 -5.44 -0.05
CA PHE A 9 -11.61 -4.31 -0.34
C PHE A 9 -11.74 -3.85 -1.80
N LEU A 10 -11.63 -4.77 -2.76
CA LEU A 10 -11.72 -4.43 -4.17
C LEU A 10 -13.08 -3.83 -4.55
N ARG A 11 -14.17 -4.39 -4.04
CA ARG A 11 -15.52 -3.85 -4.25
C ARG A 11 -15.66 -2.45 -3.67
N SER A 12 -15.20 -2.23 -2.45
CA SER A 12 -15.21 -0.92 -1.80
C SER A 12 -14.40 0.09 -2.58
N PHE A 13 -13.22 -0.30 -3.04
CA PHE A 13 -12.38 0.54 -3.87
C PHE A 13 -13.07 0.92 -5.18
N LEU A 14 -13.60 -0.04 -5.93
CA LEU A 14 -14.28 0.21 -7.20
C LEU A 14 -15.52 1.10 -7.02
N SER A 15 -16.24 0.97 -5.93
CA SER A 15 -17.37 1.85 -5.60
C SER A 15 -16.95 3.26 -5.26
N GLU A 16 -15.89 3.41 -4.48
CA GLU A 16 -15.42 4.71 -3.98
C GLU A 16 -14.70 5.54 -5.04
N PHE A 17 -13.96 4.89 -5.92
CA PHE A 17 -13.09 5.55 -6.90
C PHE A 17 -13.56 5.36 -8.35
N LYS A 18 -14.82 4.96 -8.58
CA LYS A 18 -15.36 4.71 -9.93
C LYS A 18 -15.25 5.90 -10.90
N ASP A 19 -15.24 7.11 -10.35
CA ASP A 19 -15.19 8.37 -11.14
C ASP A 19 -13.79 9.02 -11.07
N TRP A 20 -12.78 8.27 -10.71
CA TRP A 20 -11.40 8.72 -10.68
C TRP A 20 -10.62 8.12 -11.83
N ASP A 21 -9.83 8.93 -12.51
CA ASP A 21 -8.90 8.48 -13.53
C ASP A 21 -7.62 7.99 -12.87
N TYR A 22 -7.15 6.83 -13.34
CA TYR A 22 -5.91 6.22 -12.88
C TYR A 22 -4.86 6.31 -13.97
N GLU A 23 -3.66 6.79 -13.62
CA GLU A 23 -2.52 6.89 -14.53
C GLU A 23 -1.24 6.38 -13.88
N ARG A 24 -0.34 5.90 -14.72
CA ARG A 24 1.04 5.59 -14.38
C ARG A 24 1.93 6.67 -14.97
N ASP A 25 2.24 7.71 -14.17
CA ASP A 25 2.93 8.92 -14.64
C ASP A 25 4.44 8.69 -14.86
N LEU A 26 5.06 7.82 -14.04
CA LEU A 26 6.48 7.46 -14.14
C LEU A 26 6.65 5.97 -13.83
N PHE A 27 7.52 5.31 -14.59
CA PHE A 27 7.90 3.93 -14.33
C PHE A 27 9.34 3.71 -14.78
N ASP A 28 10.26 4.12 -13.94
CA ASP A 28 11.71 4.05 -14.17
C ASP A 28 12.32 3.00 -13.25
N LEU A 29 12.24 1.74 -13.71
CA LEU A 29 12.80 0.58 -13.02
C LEU A 29 13.84 -0.10 -13.91
N ASP A 30 14.92 -0.56 -13.29
CA ASP A 30 15.91 -1.41 -13.95
C ASP A 30 15.35 -2.80 -14.31
N GLU A 31 16.13 -3.64 -14.96
CA GLU A 31 15.75 -4.98 -15.39
C GLU A 31 15.30 -5.90 -14.22
N LYS A 32 15.78 -5.61 -13.02
CA LYS A 32 15.47 -6.35 -11.78
C LYS A 32 14.29 -5.76 -11.02
N GLY A 33 13.73 -4.66 -11.52
CA GLY A 33 12.58 -3.98 -10.94
C GLY A 33 12.93 -3.03 -9.80
N TYR A 34 14.16 -2.54 -9.71
CA TYR A 34 14.59 -1.51 -8.76
C TYR A 34 14.52 -0.12 -9.40
N GLY A 35 14.08 0.87 -8.64
CA GLY A 35 13.98 2.24 -9.16
C GLY A 35 12.79 3.00 -8.59
N THR A 36 12.20 3.86 -9.42
CA THR A 36 11.12 4.76 -9.01
C THR A 36 9.92 4.62 -9.93
N ALA A 37 8.73 4.62 -9.33
CA ALA A 37 7.49 4.73 -10.07
C ALA A 37 6.57 5.76 -9.42
N VAL A 38 5.70 6.39 -10.23
CA VAL A 38 4.67 7.32 -9.76
C VAL A 38 3.36 6.94 -10.42
N TYR A 39 2.34 6.82 -9.58
CA TYR A 39 0.97 6.54 -10.01
C TYR A 39 0.05 7.61 -9.47
N SER A 40 -0.91 8.06 -10.24
CA SER A 40 -1.87 9.05 -9.78
C SER A 40 -3.32 8.61 -9.95
N PHE A 41 -4.15 9.11 -9.05
CA PHE A 41 -5.59 9.20 -9.17
C PHE A 41 -5.99 10.64 -9.34
N LYS A 42 -6.81 10.90 -10.37
CA LYS A 42 -7.28 12.23 -10.73
C LYS A 42 -8.81 12.26 -10.76
N LYS A 43 -9.39 13.31 -10.18
CA LYS A 43 -10.82 13.59 -10.29
C LYS A 43 -11.04 15.09 -10.23
N LYS A 44 -11.43 15.69 -11.35
CA LYS A 44 -11.54 17.16 -11.52
C LYS A 44 -10.20 17.83 -11.15
N ASP A 45 -10.20 18.70 -10.17
CA ASP A 45 -9.06 19.45 -9.63
C ASP A 45 -8.26 18.70 -8.56
N ARG A 46 -8.71 17.51 -8.15
CA ARG A 46 -8.02 16.70 -7.12
C ARG A 46 -7.12 15.67 -7.76
N VAL A 47 -5.88 15.65 -7.27
CA VAL A 47 -4.87 14.65 -7.67
C VAL A 47 -4.19 14.11 -6.41
N TYR A 48 -4.02 12.80 -6.36
CA TYR A 48 -3.19 12.13 -5.37
C TYR A 48 -2.20 11.24 -6.10
N SER A 49 -0.94 11.31 -5.71
CA SER A 49 0.12 10.54 -6.38
C SER A 49 0.82 9.62 -5.40
N LEU A 50 0.90 8.34 -5.75
CA LEU A 50 1.74 7.37 -5.06
C LEU A 50 3.14 7.44 -5.64
N VAL A 51 4.12 7.76 -4.81
CA VAL A 51 5.54 7.68 -5.16
C VAL A 51 6.11 6.39 -4.56
N CYS A 52 6.69 5.56 -5.42
CA CYS A 52 7.24 4.26 -5.08
C CYS A 52 8.76 4.26 -5.26
N PHE A 53 9.48 3.73 -4.29
CA PHE A 53 10.91 3.44 -4.37
C PHE A 53 11.13 1.96 -4.12
N ALA A 54 11.60 1.24 -5.13
CA ALA A 54 12.00 -0.16 -5.02
C ALA A 54 13.51 -0.25 -4.89
N ASN A 55 13.98 -0.89 -3.81
CA ASN A 55 15.39 -0.93 -3.45
C ASN A 55 15.93 -2.35 -3.52
N LYS A 56 17.20 -2.47 -3.86
CA LYS A 56 17.93 -3.72 -3.70
C LYS A 56 18.26 -3.89 -2.22
N ILE A 57 17.95 -5.06 -1.68
CA ILE A 57 18.37 -5.50 -0.33
C ILE A 57 19.15 -6.79 -0.51
N ASP A 58 20.28 -6.89 0.15
CA ASP A 58 21.05 -8.14 0.20
C ASP A 58 20.31 -9.18 1.06
N ASP A 59 20.37 -10.44 0.69
CA ASP A 59 19.56 -11.50 1.32
C ASP A 59 19.88 -11.68 2.82
N ASN A 60 21.11 -11.41 3.24
CA ASN A 60 21.53 -11.42 4.63
C ASN A 60 20.95 -10.25 5.46
N GLU A 61 20.47 -9.19 4.82
CA GLU A 61 19.85 -8.03 5.46
C GLU A 61 18.32 -8.11 5.46
N ARG A 62 17.74 -9.11 4.81
CA ARG A 62 16.29 -9.34 4.83
C ARG A 62 15.85 -9.83 6.19
N SER A 63 14.81 -9.23 6.69
CA SER A 63 14.21 -9.59 7.98
C SER A 63 12.71 -9.72 7.84
N ASP A 64 12.18 -10.86 8.27
CA ASP A 64 10.73 -11.05 8.45
C ASP A 64 10.18 -10.34 9.69
N ARG A 65 11.03 -9.64 10.44
CA ARG A 65 10.64 -8.94 11.65
C ARG A 65 9.80 -7.70 11.32
N VAL A 66 8.90 -7.36 12.23
CA VAL A 66 8.04 -6.17 12.15
C VAL A 66 8.88 -4.88 12.11
N ILE A 67 10.06 -4.90 12.70
CA ILE A 67 11.04 -3.80 12.68
C ILE A 67 12.23 -4.27 11.85
N ALA A 68 12.20 -3.92 10.56
CA ALA A 68 13.33 -4.11 9.67
C ALA A 68 14.12 -2.80 9.58
N THR A 69 15.42 -2.92 9.40
CA THR A 69 16.31 -1.77 9.17
C THR A 69 16.34 -1.37 7.69
N LYS A 70 16.00 -2.30 6.80
CA LYS A 70 15.93 -2.09 5.35
C LYS A 70 14.62 -2.63 4.79
N TRP A 71 14.21 -2.07 3.65
CA TRP A 71 12.93 -2.32 3.01
C TRP A 71 13.11 -2.55 1.52
N ASP A 72 12.46 -3.58 0.97
CA ASP A 72 12.40 -3.82 -0.48
C ASP A 72 11.73 -2.68 -1.23
N ALA A 73 10.76 -2.05 -0.59
CA ALA A 73 10.10 -0.88 -1.16
C ALA A 73 9.59 0.08 -0.08
N ALA A 74 9.56 1.35 -0.43
CA ALA A 74 8.94 2.40 0.35
C ALA A 74 7.95 3.17 -0.54
N PHE A 75 6.83 3.54 0.02
CA PHE A 75 5.72 4.18 -0.67
C PHE A 75 5.24 5.39 0.11
N THR A 76 4.96 6.48 -0.58
CA THR A 76 4.26 7.62 0.01
C THR A 76 3.12 8.08 -0.89
N LEU A 77 1.98 8.39 -0.28
CA LEU A 77 0.89 9.04 -0.98
C LEU A 77 1.04 10.55 -0.81
N HIS A 78 1.20 11.24 -1.92
CA HIS A 78 1.41 12.68 -2.00
C HIS A 78 0.13 13.39 -2.43
N ASP A 79 -0.15 14.55 -1.82
CA ASP A 79 -1.26 15.43 -2.21
C ASP A 79 -0.83 16.28 -3.41
N GLY A 80 -1.40 16.01 -4.57
CA GLY A 80 -1.06 16.62 -5.84
C GLY A 80 -0.02 15.83 -6.64
N VAL A 81 0.57 16.50 -7.63
CA VAL A 81 1.61 15.95 -8.50
C VAL A 81 2.99 16.30 -7.92
N PRO A 82 3.82 15.31 -7.58
CA PRO A 82 5.15 15.59 -7.03
C PRO A 82 6.07 16.16 -8.12
N SER A 83 6.81 17.20 -7.77
CA SER A 83 7.88 17.71 -8.63
C SER A 83 9.10 16.77 -8.63
N LYS A 84 10.02 16.95 -9.58
CA LYS A 84 11.31 16.21 -9.57
C LYS A 84 12.06 16.40 -8.25
N LYS A 85 12.05 17.62 -7.69
CA LYS A 85 12.67 17.93 -6.39
C LYS A 85 11.98 17.20 -5.25
N ASP A 86 10.65 17.09 -5.27
CA ASP A 86 9.91 16.30 -4.28
C ASP A 86 10.30 14.83 -4.36
N ILE A 87 10.40 14.25 -5.56
CA ILE A 87 10.79 12.85 -5.74
C ILE A 87 12.22 12.60 -5.24
N GLU A 88 13.16 13.49 -5.53
CA GLU A 88 14.54 13.38 -5.03
C GLU A 88 14.62 13.47 -3.50
N ARG A 89 13.91 14.42 -2.91
CA ARG A 89 13.79 14.55 -1.45
C ARG A 89 13.18 13.28 -0.84
N LEU A 90 12.07 12.81 -1.37
CA LEU A 90 11.38 11.63 -0.88
C LEU A 90 12.24 10.36 -1.01
N ARG A 91 13.03 10.23 -2.07
CA ARG A 91 13.98 9.11 -2.24
C ARG A 91 14.95 8.97 -1.07
N ASN A 92 15.40 10.09 -0.52
CA ASN A 92 16.35 10.11 0.59
C ASN A 92 15.66 9.97 1.96
N GLU A 93 14.46 10.48 2.09
CA GLU A 93 13.75 10.58 3.37
C GLU A 93 12.83 9.42 3.66
N VAL A 94 12.01 9.01 2.70
CA VAL A 94 10.93 8.03 2.91
C VAL A 94 11.42 6.66 3.42
N PRO A 95 12.52 6.07 2.92
CA PRO A 95 13.02 4.79 3.44
C PRO A 95 13.50 4.83 4.89
N LYS A 96 13.91 6.02 5.38
CA LYS A 96 14.53 6.20 6.70
C LYS A 96 13.59 6.78 7.74
N GLN A 97 12.36 7.11 7.33
CA GLN A 97 11.56 8.04 8.10
C GLN A 97 10.88 7.45 9.32
N GLU A 98 10.93 8.25 10.38
CA GLU A 98 10.08 8.17 11.55
C GLU A 98 8.83 9.04 11.36
N VAL A 99 7.77 8.72 12.12
CA VAL A 99 6.52 9.49 12.14
C VAL A 99 6.81 10.97 12.45
N GLY A 100 6.23 11.88 11.67
CA GLY A 100 6.27 13.32 11.94
C GLY A 100 7.32 14.11 11.17
N ARG A 101 8.15 13.48 10.34
CA ARG A 101 9.17 14.18 9.53
C ARG A 101 8.74 14.48 8.09
N LEU A 102 7.62 13.93 7.64
CA LEU A 102 7.07 14.22 6.32
C LEU A 102 6.41 15.61 6.29
N SER A 103 6.39 16.24 5.14
CA SER A 103 5.67 17.47 4.96
C SER A 103 4.15 17.24 5.03
N TYR A 104 3.37 18.31 5.13
CA TYR A 104 1.90 18.21 5.14
C TYR A 104 1.31 17.68 3.82
N LYS A 105 2.10 17.63 2.74
CA LYS A 105 1.71 17.07 1.44
C LYS A 105 1.79 15.55 1.40
N GLU A 106 2.62 14.95 2.22
CA GLU A 106 2.71 13.49 2.31
C GLU A 106 1.63 12.99 3.28
N LEU A 107 0.63 12.33 2.73
CA LEU A 107 -0.57 11.93 3.45
C LEU A 107 -0.39 10.62 4.21
N THR A 108 0.27 9.66 3.58
CA THR A 108 0.61 8.39 4.20
C THR A 108 1.96 7.89 3.70
N LEU A 109 2.62 7.11 4.55
CA LEU A 109 3.86 6.40 4.25
C LEU A 109 3.66 4.92 4.54
N SER A 110 4.14 4.07 3.65
CA SER A 110 4.21 2.63 3.87
C SER A 110 5.58 2.12 3.48
N ARG A 111 6.08 1.15 4.23
CA ARG A 111 7.27 0.37 3.90
C ARG A 111 6.89 -1.08 3.78
N ALA A 112 7.48 -1.79 2.83
CA ALA A 112 7.10 -3.15 2.56
C ALA A 112 8.30 -4.03 2.18
N ASN A 113 8.19 -5.30 2.51
CA ASN A 113 9.11 -6.33 2.07
C ASN A 113 8.42 -7.30 1.14
N LYS A 114 9.15 -7.78 0.14
CA LYS A 114 8.67 -8.81 -0.78
C LYS A 114 8.38 -10.09 -0.01
N SER A 115 7.28 -10.75 -0.37
CA SER A 115 7.14 -12.17 -0.14
C SER A 115 8.01 -12.89 -1.17
N VAL A 116 9.31 -13.05 -0.89
CA VAL A 116 10.32 -13.52 -1.86
C VAL A 116 9.85 -14.77 -2.57
N ARG A 117 9.43 -15.78 -1.83
CA ARG A 117 8.94 -17.03 -2.39
C ARG A 117 7.82 -16.85 -3.42
N VAL A 118 6.84 -15.97 -3.13
CA VAL A 118 5.71 -15.75 -4.04
C VAL A 118 6.12 -14.82 -5.18
N PHE A 119 6.89 -13.79 -4.90
CA PHE A 119 7.35 -12.84 -5.91
C PHE A 119 8.19 -13.56 -6.98
N ASP A 120 9.17 -14.33 -6.55
CA ASP A 120 10.05 -15.08 -7.46
C ASP A 120 9.28 -16.14 -8.23
N HIS A 121 8.37 -16.88 -7.58
CA HIS A 121 7.50 -17.83 -8.24
C HIS A 121 6.67 -17.19 -9.35
N VAL A 122 6.07 -16.02 -9.09
CA VAL A 122 5.28 -15.28 -10.09
C VAL A 122 6.17 -14.86 -11.25
N VAL A 123 7.32 -14.23 -10.98
CA VAL A 123 8.26 -13.77 -12.02
C VAL A 123 8.76 -14.95 -12.87
N GLU A 124 9.16 -16.06 -12.24
CA GLU A 124 9.65 -17.25 -12.95
C GLU A 124 8.61 -17.82 -13.89
N ASN A 125 7.38 -18.00 -13.42
CA ASN A 125 6.32 -18.56 -14.24
C ASN A 125 5.96 -17.63 -15.40
N LEU A 126 5.74 -16.33 -15.11
CA LEU A 126 5.43 -15.35 -16.14
C LEU A 126 6.52 -15.28 -17.22
N SER A 127 7.80 -15.36 -16.83
CA SER A 127 8.94 -15.36 -17.77
C SER A 127 8.96 -16.58 -18.70
N LYS A 128 8.35 -17.70 -18.26
CA LYS A 128 8.21 -18.94 -19.04
C LYS A 128 6.91 -19.01 -19.86
N GLY A 129 6.09 -17.97 -19.84
CA GLY A 129 4.79 -17.95 -20.51
C GLY A 129 3.71 -18.74 -19.77
N ILE A 130 3.86 -18.94 -18.46
CA ILE A 130 2.94 -19.73 -17.63
C ILE A 130 2.38 -18.82 -16.53
N GLN A 131 1.10 -18.95 -16.20
CA GLN A 131 0.52 -18.29 -15.04
C GLN A 131 0.99 -18.98 -13.74
N PRO A 132 1.16 -18.20 -12.64
CA PRO A 132 1.58 -18.78 -11.37
C PRO A 132 0.55 -19.73 -10.76
N ASP A 133 1.01 -20.64 -9.91
CA ASP A 133 0.15 -21.60 -9.21
C ASP A 133 -0.83 -20.88 -8.27
N LEU A 134 -2.13 -21.07 -8.53
CA LEU A 134 -3.21 -20.49 -7.74
C LEU A 134 -3.20 -20.95 -6.29
N ASN A 135 -2.84 -22.21 -6.01
CA ASN A 135 -2.80 -22.71 -4.63
C ASN A 135 -1.76 -21.99 -3.79
N LEU A 136 -0.59 -21.67 -4.39
CA LEU A 136 0.42 -20.87 -3.71
C LEU A 136 -0.05 -19.42 -3.51
N ILE A 137 -0.66 -18.84 -4.54
CA ILE A 137 -1.23 -17.49 -4.48
C ILE A 137 -2.30 -17.39 -3.38
N GLU A 138 -3.20 -18.36 -3.29
CA GLU A 138 -4.28 -18.35 -2.29
C GLU A 138 -3.77 -18.52 -0.86
N LYS A 139 -2.76 -19.38 -0.66
CA LYS A 139 -2.15 -19.59 0.66
C LYS A 139 -1.49 -18.33 1.22
N VAL A 140 -0.80 -17.56 0.40
CA VAL A 140 -0.06 -16.37 0.82
C VAL A 140 -0.87 -15.10 0.55
N GLY A 141 -1.38 -14.92 -0.66
CA GLY A 141 -2.30 -13.87 -1.05
C GLY A 141 -1.70 -12.48 -1.23
N TYR A 142 -0.38 -12.32 -1.23
CA TYR A 142 0.28 -11.03 -1.44
C TYR A 142 1.69 -11.20 -2.02
N LEU A 143 2.11 -10.22 -2.82
CA LEU A 143 3.48 -10.09 -3.33
C LEU A 143 4.37 -9.28 -2.39
N TYR A 144 3.77 -8.29 -1.73
CA TYR A 144 4.42 -7.43 -0.74
C TYR A 144 3.64 -7.43 0.57
N ARG A 145 4.37 -7.41 1.69
CA ARG A 145 3.81 -7.21 3.02
C ARG A 145 4.27 -5.87 3.57
N THR A 146 3.33 -4.99 3.85
CA THR A 146 3.61 -3.73 4.54
C THR A 146 3.96 -4.01 5.99
N THR A 147 5.03 -3.43 6.47
CA THR A 147 5.51 -3.62 7.82
C THR A 147 5.25 -2.40 8.70
N ALA A 148 5.12 -1.23 8.07
CA ALA A 148 4.75 -0.01 8.76
C ALA A 148 3.96 0.90 7.81
N VAL A 149 2.95 1.57 8.36
CA VAL A 149 2.22 2.64 7.70
C VAL A 149 2.08 3.79 8.67
N TYR A 150 2.49 4.94 8.22
CA TYR A 150 2.44 6.17 8.99
C TYR A 150 1.61 7.19 8.24
N GLY A 151 0.68 7.82 8.93
CA GLY A 151 0.09 9.06 8.45
C GLY A 151 0.95 10.24 8.86
N SER A 152 0.96 11.27 8.07
CA SER A 152 1.69 12.51 8.29
C SER A 152 0.78 13.71 8.01
N GLY A 153 1.11 14.85 8.60
CA GLY A 153 0.35 16.08 8.39
C GLY A 153 -1.14 15.93 8.74
N LYS A 154 -2.01 16.28 7.78
CA LYS A 154 -3.46 16.28 7.96
C LYS A 154 -4.07 14.92 8.35
N PHE A 155 -3.41 13.83 7.99
CA PHE A 155 -3.89 12.46 8.20
C PHE A 155 -2.96 11.64 9.10
N GLY A 156 -2.18 12.30 9.94
CA GLY A 156 -1.33 11.66 10.94
C GLY A 156 -2.11 10.86 11.98
N LEU A 157 -1.39 10.04 12.75
CA LEU A 157 -2.00 9.28 13.86
C LEU A 157 -2.74 10.19 14.84
N ALA A 158 -2.22 11.39 15.09
CA ALA A 158 -2.86 12.36 15.98
C ALA A 158 -4.25 12.77 15.49
N ASP A 159 -4.44 12.92 14.18
CA ASP A 159 -5.75 13.29 13.63
C ASP A 159 -6.75 12.15 13.72
N ARG A 160 -6.29 10.89 13.62
CA ARG A 160 -7.13 9.71 13.81
C ARG A 160 -7.73 9.62 15.22
N PHE A 161 -7.05 10.12 16.22
CA PHE A 161 -7.57 10.17 17.59
C PHE A 161 -8.71 11.18 17.78
N ARG A 162 -8.88 12.13 16.86
CA ARG A 162 -9.95 13.12 16.88
C ARG A 162 -11.20 12.69 16.13
N ILE A 163 -11.13 11.59 15.40
CA ILE A 163 -12.25 11.08 14.60
C ILE A 163 -13.40 10.67 15.52
N LYS A 164 -14.58 11.24 15.32
CA LYS A 164 -15.77 11.02 16.14
C LYS A 164 -16.91 10.36 15.38
N ASN A 165 -16.96 10.53 14.05
CA ASN A 165 -18.05 10.04 13.24
C ASN A 165 -17.53 9.37 11.94
N ARG A 166 -18.46 8.80 11.16
CA ARG A 166 -18.11 8.09 9.93
C ARG A 166 -17.46 8.99 8.87
N GLU A 167 -17.90 10.24 8.75
CA GLU A 167 -17.39 11.16 7.73
C GLU A 167 -15.95 11.54 8.02
N GLU A 168 -15.62 11.78 9.28
CA GLU A 168 -14.24 12.04 9.71
C GLU A 168 -13.31 10.84 9.48
N ILE A 169 -13.83 9.61 9.61
CA ILE A 169 -13.08 8.38 9.33
C ILE A 169 -12.89 8.16 7.84
N ASN A 170 -13.89 8.47 7.02
CA ASN A 170 -13.84 8.19 5.57
C ASN A 170 -12.65 8.86 4.88
N GLY A 171 -12.28 10.08 5.27
CA GLY A 171 -11.14 10.78 4.71
C GLY A 171 -9.82 10.01 4.85
N PRO A 172 -9.32 9.76 6.07
CA PRO A 172 -8.10 8.99 6.31
C PRO A 172 -8.13 7.58 5.71
N PHE A 173 -9.21 6.84 5.89
CA PHE A 173 -9.32 5.47 5.39
C PHE A 173 -9.45 5.41 3.86
N ARG A 174 -10.05 6.42 3.23
CA ARG A 174 -10.07 6.54 1.77
C ARG A 174 -8.66 6.67 1.22
N LEU A 175 -7.80 7.46 1.83
CA LEU A 175 -6.41 7.62 1.42
C LEU A 175 -5.59 6.35 1.65
N GLU A 176 -5.80 5.65 2.76
CA GLU A 176 -5.18 4.35 2.98
C GLU A 176 -5.65 3.32 1.95
N MET A 177 -6.92 3.32 1.59
CA MET A 177 -7.48 2.47 0.56
C MET A 177 -6.84 2.76 -0.80
N MET A 178 -6.68 4.04 -1.15
CA MET A 178 -6.01 4.49 -2.36
C MET A 178 -4.54 4.06 -2.37
N LEU A 179 -3.81 4.27 -1.27
CA LEU A 179 -2.43 3.81 -1.11
C LEU A 179 -2.33 2.30 -1.37
N VAL A 180 -3.13 1.50 -0.69
CA VAL A 180 -3.08 0.03 -0.81
C VAL A 180 -3.38 -0.42 -2.23
N TYR A 181 -4.36 0.20 -2.89
CA TYR A 181 -4.68 -0.14 -4.27
C TYR A 181 -3.52 0.21 -5.22
N LEU A 182 -2.96 1.41 -5.11
CA LEU A 182 -1.86 1.84 -5.98
C LEU A 182 -0.59 1.02 -5.74
N VAL A 183 -0.27 0.70 -4.49
CA VAL A 183 0.83 -0.23 -4.16
C VAL A 183 0.60 -1.58 -4.81
N ARG A 184 -0.62 -2.09 -4.78
CA ARG A 184 -0.99 -3.34 -5.44
C ARG A 184 -0.78 -3.26 -6.97
N GLN A 185 -1.18 -2.17 -7.62
CA GLN A 185 -0.94 -1.97 -9.06
C GLN A 185 0.56 -1.91 -9.37
N PHE A 186 1.33 -1.17 -8.58
CA PHE A 186 2.78 -1.15 -8.70
C PHE A 186 3.39 -2.56 -8.63
N THR A 187 2.95 -3.41 -7.69
CA THR A 187 3.51 -4.76 -7.56
C THR A 187 3.22 -5.64 -8.77
N PHE A 188 2.05 -5.48 -9.41
CA PHE A 188 1.72 -6.19 -10.65
C PHE A 188 2.56 -5.71 -11.84
N ASP A 189 2.71 -4.40 -11.96
CA ASP A 189 3.55 -3.82 -13.02
C ASP A 189 5.01 -4.25 -12.84
N GLN A 190 5.50 -4.28 -11.60
CA GLN A 190 6.86 -4.68 -11.30
C GLN A 190 7.13 -6.16 -11.66
N VAL A 191 6.27 -7.11 -11.27
CA VAL A 191 6.47 -8.52 -11.64
C VAL A 191 6.38 -8.73 -13.14
N ASN A 192 5.45 -8.05 -13.82
CA ASN A 192 5.34 -8.10 -15.28
C ASN A 192 6.59 -7.53 -15.96
N HIS A 193 7.12 -6.43 -15.45
CA HIS A 193 8.34 -5.79 -15.96
C HIS A 193 9.56 -6.72 -15.80
N VAL A 194 9.78 -7.25 -14.61
CA VAL A 194 10.91 -8.15 -14.33
C VAL A 194 10.81 -9.43 -15.16
N ALA A 195 9.62 -10.04 -15.26
CA ALA A 195 9.40 -11.22 -16.09
C ALA A 195 9.69 -10.93 -17.57
N LYS A 196 9.25 -9.78 -18.08
CA LYS A 196 9.50 -9.36 -19.48
C LYS A 196 10.98 -9.13 -19.77
N ASN A 197 11.72 -8.51 -18.85
CA ASN A 197 13.16 -8.33 -19.00
C ASN A 197 13.92 -9.65 -18.91
N LYS A 198 13.47 -10.57 -18.03
CA LYS A 198 14.08 -11.89 -17.90
C LYS A 198 13.94 -12.75 -19.15
N ASN A 199 12.79 -12.67 -19.83
CA ASN A 199 12.55 -13.41 -21.07
C ASN A 199 11.62 -12.65 -22.03
N PRO A 200 12.15 -11.74 -22.85
CA PRO A 200 11.35 -10.89 -23.73
C PRO A 200 10.47 -11.64 -24.73
N LYS A 201 10.86 -12.88 -25.12
CA LYS A 201 10.15 -13.66 -26.14
C LYS A 201 8.92 -14.36 -25.59
N PHE A 202 9.02 -14.94 -24.42
CA PHE A 202 8.00 -15.84 -23.87
C PHE A 202 7.21 -15.26 -22.71
N ALA A 203 7.70 -14.16 -22.10
CA ALA A 203 7.04 -13.58 -20.94
C ALA A 203 5.62 -13.11 -21.26
N ILE A 204 4.70 -13.48 -20.38
CA ILE A 204 3.31 -13.07 -20.38
C ILE A 204 3.02 -12.14 -19.20
N LYS A 205 1.89 -11.45 -19.25
CA LYS A 205 1.39 -10.64 -18.12
C LYS A 205 0.61 -11.51 -17.13
N LEU A 206 0.66 -11.11 -15.87
CA LEU A 206 -0.15 -11.69 -14.82
C LEU A 206 -1.65 -11.55 -15.15
N ASP A 207 -2.39 -12.68 -15.11
CA ASP A 207 -3.80 -12.71 -15.44
C ASP A 207 -4.60 -11.82 -14.46
N PRO A 208 -5.48 -10.94 -14.96
CA PRO A 208 -6.39 -10.13 -14.14
C PRO A 208 -7.23 -10.95 -13.15
N LYS A 209 -7.56 -12.21 -13.49
CA LYS A 209 -8.27 -13.12 -12.58
C LYS A 209 -7.41 -13.48 -11.36
N ILE A 210 -6.12 -13.71 -11.58
CA ILE A 210 -5.14 -13.97 -10.50
C ILE A 210 -4.90 -12.70 -9.69
N CYS A 211 -4.81 -11.56 -10.33
CA CYS A 211 -4.69 -10.27 -9.65
C CYS A 211 -5.77 -10.04 -8.59
N LYS A 212 -6.99 -10.54 -8.80
CA LYS A 212 -8.08 -10.43 -7.80
C LYS A 212 -7.79 -11.19 -6.50
N ASN A 213 -6.97 -12.24 -6.56
CA ASN A 213 -6.58 -13.05 -5.41
C ASN A 213 -5.35 -12.52 -4.68
N LEU A 214 -4.66 -11.54 -5.25
CA LEU A 214 -3.50 -10.89 -4.65
C LEU A 214 -3.89 -9.56 -4.02
N GLY A 215 -3.54 -9.37 -2.77
CA GLY A 215 -3.67 -8.11 -2.03
C GLY A 215 -2.31 -7.56 -1.64
N ILE A 216 -2.31 -6.74 -0.62
CA ILE A 216 -1.14 -6.33 0.14
C ILE A 216 -1.20 -7.01 1.50
N GLY A 217 -0.17 -7.78 1.84
CA GLY A 217 0.00 -8.35 3.16
C GLY A 217 0.19 -7.21 4.17
N ASN A 218 -0.38 -7.36 5.36
CA ASN A 218 -0.46 -6.26 6.29
C ASN A 218 -0.23 -6.70 7.72
N SER A 219 0.80 -6.17 8.33
CA SER A 219 1.07 -6.33 9.76
C SER A 219 0.41 -5.25 10.63
N THR A 220 -0.14 -4.18 10.03
CA THR A 220 -0.65 -2.99 10.73
C THR A 220 -2.16 -2.75 10.59
N GLY A 221 -2.91 -3.66 9.94
CA GLY A 221 -4.37 -3.54 9.77
C GLY A 221 -4.82 -2.70 8.56
N LEU A 222 -3.92 -2.29 7.66
CA LEU A 222 -4.27 -1.51 6.46
C LEU A 222 -5.37 -2.15 5.62
N GLY A 223 -5.31 -3.47 5.44
CA GLY A 223 -6.34 -4.20 4.70
C GLY A 223 -7.70 -4.23 5.40
N MET A 224 -7.76 -3.88 6.69
CA MET A 224 -8.99 -3.85 7.47
C MET A 224 -9.72 -2.51 7.42
N ALA A 225 -9.00 -1.41 7.18
CA ALA A 225 -9.60 -0.08 7.19
C ALA A 225 -10.78 0.07 6.20
N PRO A 226 -10.68 -0.32 4.92
CA PRO A 226 -11.81 -0.27 4.00
C PRO A 226 -12.98 -1.15 4.41
N PHE A 227 -12.69 -2.28 5.05
CA PHE A 227 -13.72 -3.20 5.54
C PHE A 227 -14.51 -2.58 6.70
N ILE A 228 -13.82 -1.97 7.66
CA ILE A 228 -14.45 -1.29 8.80
C ILE A 228 -15.35 -0.14 8.33
N VAL A 229 -14.89 0.69 7.41
CA VAL A 229 -15.64 1.84 6.88
C VAL A 229 -16.95 1.43 6.22
N ASN A 230 -16.99 0.26 5.58
CA ASN A 230 -18.16 -0.23 4.86
C ASN A 230 -19.09 -1.12 5.72
N HIS A 231 -18.74 -1.39 6.97
CA HIS A 231 -19.57 -2.17 7.90
C HIS A 231 -20.05 -1.29 9.06
N PRO A 232 -21.30 -0.81 9.04
CA PRO A 232 -21.84 0.09 10.07
C PRO A 232 -21.66 -0.44 11.49
N THR A 233 -21.92 -1.72 11.73
CA THR A 233 -21.77 -2.36 13.05
C THR A 233 -20.31 -2.35 13.51
N LEU A 234 -19.37 -2.74 12.65
CA LEU A 234 -17.94 -2.74 12.98
C LEU A 234 -17.43 -1.32 13.23
N LEU A 235 -17.88 -0.37 12.42
CA LEU A 235 -17.54 1.04 12.59
C LEU A 235 -18.04 1.57 13.93
N ASN A 236 -19.31 1.32 14.28
CA ASN A 236 -19.89 1.75 15.55
C ASN A 236 -19.15 1.12 16.73
N ASN A 237 -18.87 -0.19 16.67
CA ASN A 237 -18.12 -0.87 17.73
C ASN A 237 -16.71 -0.27 17.89
N TRP A 238 -16.03 0.04 16.78
CA TRP A 238 -14.73 0.67 16.82
C TRP A 238 -14.78 2.08 17.45
N ILE A 239 -15.77 2.90 17.09
CA ILE A 239 -15.99 4.23 17.67
C ILE A 239 -16.22 4.12 19.18
N CYS A 240 -17.15 3.26 19.61
CA CYS A 240 -17.47 3.07 21.02
C CYS A 240 -16.27 2.58 21.84
N CYS A 241 -15.51 1.60 21.33
CA CYS A 241 -14.29 1.11 22.00
C CYS A 241 -13.25 2.20 22.14
N ARG A 242 -13.07 3.01 21.09
CA ARG A 242 -12.15 4.14 21.09
C ARG A 242 -12.53 5.21 22.10
N GLU A 243 -13.79 5.61 22.14
CA GLU A 243 -14.28 6.60 23.11
C GLU A 243 -14.08 6.13 24.55
N THR A 244 -14.39 4.87 24.82
CA THR A 244 -14.15 4.26 26.14
C THR A 244 -12.66 4.28 26.50
N ALA A 245 -11.78 3.93 25.58
CA ALA A 245 -10.34 3.96 25.80
C ALA A 245 -9.83 5.39 26.07
N LEU A 246 -10.30 6.37 25.29
CA LEU A 246 -9.92 7.78 25.48
C LEU A 246 -10.40 8.34 26.82
N LYS A 247 -11.60 7.96 27.26
CA LYS A 247 -12.13 8.32 28.58
C LYS A 247 -11.21 7.79 29.69
N LYS A 248 -10.87 6.51 29.65
CA LYS A 248 -9.94 5.90 30.63
C LYS A 248 -8.55 6.57 30.64
N ILE A 249 -7.99 6.89 29.47
CA ILE A 249 -6.70 7.58 29.39
C ILE A 249 -6.77 8.99 30.01
N ARG A 250 -7.88 9.70 29.84
CA ARG A 250 -8.08 11.01 30.45
C ARG A 250 -8.20 10.90 31.98
N GLU A 251 -8.91 9.91 32.47
CA GLU A 251 -9.02 9.62 33.90
C GLU A 251 -7.65 9.34 34.53
N LEU A 252 -6.80 8.54 33.88
CA LEU A 252 -5.44 8.25 34.32
C LEU A 252 -4.48 9.44 34.31
N LYS A 253 -4.73 10.43 33.45
CA LYS A 253 -3.91 11.67 33.40
C LYS A 253 -4.28 12.70 34.46
N ASN A 254 -5.40 12.50 35.14
CA ASN A 254 -5.88 13.39 36.19
C ASN A 254 -5.61 12.82 37.60
N VAL A 255 -4.83 11.75 37.68
CA VAL A 255 -4.26 11.17 38.91
C VAL A 255 -2.78 11.50 38.97
#